data_6f700a2a21d2f8aa3bcc880ed11b3674
#
_entry.id   6f700a2a21d2f8aa3bcc880ed11b3674
#
_cell.length_a   1.000
_cell.length_b   1.000
_cell.length_c   1.000
_cell.angle_alpha   90.00
_cell.angle_beta   90.00
_cell.angle_gamma   90.00
#
_symmetry.space_group_name_H-M   'P 1'
#
loop_
_entity.id
_entity.type
_entity.pdbx_description
1 polymer ?
#
loop_
_entity_poly.entity_id
_entity_poly.type
_entity_poly.pdbx_seq_one_letter_code
_entity_poly.pdbx_strand_id
1 'polypeptide(L)'
;MPTSPSEPTEPTEPTGPSGPFGLRVRRAYDLAVIGAGPAGLAAAVAAADLGLRCALLDAGARTGGQYYRHPAPGLGATRPDRLHHGWSVYTGLADRLAVHRRTGRVDLLSGHQVWALERPDDTAWAVHATLGPDAADRATVRATAVLLATGAYERQLPFPGWTLPGVVTAGGAQAMLKAGLVLPGRRIVVAGSGPLLLAAASSLVTAGAEVPAVVEATDYLGYARRPDVLAAVPAKLVEGAGHGAALLRHGVRLRRRSAVVEAHGTDRVTAVTVARLDADWRPVPGTERRIACDALAVGHGLLPQIELATELGAGTRTTPDGTVALAVDSRLRTTLPGLWAAGETCGVGGADLAIAEGELAAHAVAGAPVRSALLRRRSRLRAFAELMAAAHRPGPGWTEWLRPDTDVCRCEEVPVAKITEAVEELGAGDARTVKLLTRAGMGWCQGRMCGPAVACLSGAGDARADSRPLSCPVPLSQLAAGPGTGLPPS
;
A
#
# COMPACT_ATOMS: atom_id res chain seq x y z
N MET A 1 51.30 11.74 35.13
CA MET A 1 49.86 11.48 35.23
C MET A 1 49.14 12.58 34.45
N PRO A 2 48.53 12.30 33.33
CA PRO A 2 47.67 13.25 32.64
C PRO A 2 46.22 13.03 33.06
N THR A 3 45.53 14.13 33.31
CA THR A 3 44.15 14.30 33.69
C THR A 3 43.21 13.96 32.53
N SER A 4 42.19 13.15 32.81
CA SER A 4 41.07 12.78 31.86
C SER A 4 40.20 13.99 31.54
N PRO A 5 39.70 14.12 30.30
CA PRO A 5 38.70 15.13 29.97
C PRO A 5 37.31 14.69 30.41
N SER A 6 36.58 15.67 30.98
CA SER A 6 35.19 15.58 31.42
C SER A 6 34.23 15.34 30.24
N GLU A 7 33.33 14.36 30.40
CA GLU A 7 32.19 14.10 29.49
C GLU A 7 31.21 15.29 29.46
N PRO A 8 30.59 15.56 28.31
CA PRO A 8 29.55 16.58 28.23
C PRO A 8 28.22 16.02 28.77
N THR A 9 27.66 16.76 29.72
CA THR A 9 26.34 16.57 30.33
C THR A 9 25.23 16.66 29.27
N GLU A 10 24.41 15.59 29.13
CA GLU A 10 23.17 15.61 28.39
C GLU A 10 22.16 16.62 28.95
N PRO A 11 21.38 17.32 28.11
CA PRO A 11 20.34 18.21 28.59
C PRO A 11 19.19 17.43 29.20
N THR A 12 18.89 17.65 30.46
CA THR A 12 17.76 17.14 31.23
C THR A 12 16.42 17.55 30.57
N GLU A 13 15.62 16.59 30.18
CA GLU A 13 14.22 16.80 29.79
C GLU A 13 13.40 17.32 30.99
N PRO A 14 12.45 18.25 30.78
CA PRO A 14 11.58 18.70 31.85
C PRO A 14 10.56 17.62 32.23
N THR A 15 10.69 17.08 33.43
CA THR A 15 9.75 16.16 34.06
C THR A 15 8.47 16.89 34.46
N GLY A 16 7.41 16.76 33.62
CA GLY A 16 6.05 17.05 34.03
C GLY A 16 5.43 15.85 34.77
N PRO A 17 4.42 16.04 35.64
CA PRO A 17 3.91 14.99 36.50
C PRO A 17 3.32 13.82 35.70
N SER A 18 3.93 12.64 35.86
CA SER A 18 3.43 11.38 35.36
C SER A 18 2.35 10.84 36.32
N GLY A 19 1.09 10.82 35.87
CA GLY A 19 0.03 10.06 36.54
C GLY A 19 0.23 8.54 36.32
N PRO A 20 -0.33 7.69 37.16
CA PRO A 20 -0.03 6.26 37.24
C PRO A 20 -0.51 5.38 36.08
N PHE A 21 -1.03 5.91 35.00
CA PHE A 21 -1.31 5.22 33.75
C PHE A 21 -1.16 6.20 32.58
N GLY A 22 -0.13 5.98 31.77
CA GLY A 22 0.36 6.90 30.75
C GLY A 22 -0.56 7.20 29.56
N LEU A 23 -1.74 7.76 29.80
CA LEU A 23 -2.56 8.43 28.79
C LEU A 23 -1.97 9.84 28.55
N ARG A 24 -1.04 9.97 27.62
CA ARG A 24 -0.68 11.28 27.09
C ARG A 24 -1.84 11.77 26.21
N VAL A 25 -2.81 12.45 26.80
CA VAL A 25 -3.78 13.27 26.06
C VAL A 25 -2.99 14.40 25.42
N ARG A 26 -2.57 14.21 24.17
CA ARG A 26 -1.92 15.26 23.40
C ARG A 26 -2.96 16.32 23.05
N ARG A 27 -2.52 17.60 23.01
CA ARG A 27 -3.35 18.74 22.63
C ARG A 27 -4.08 18.45 21.32
N ALA A 28 -5.32 18.98 21.17
CA ALA A 28 -6.09 18.85 19.94
C ALA A 28 -5.32 19.43 18.74
N TYR A 29 -5.33 18.71 17.62
CA TYR A 29 -4.74 19.13 16.34
C TYR A 29 -5.86 19.64 15.42
N ASP A 30 -5.49 20.52 14.49
CA ASP A 30 -6.40 20.91 13.41
C ASP A 30 -6.59 19.76 12.42
N LEU A 31 -5.51 18.98 12.19
CA LEU A 31 -5.51 17.86 11.25
C LEU A 31 -4.68 16.68 11.78
N ALA A 32 -5.27 15.48 11.78
CA ALA A 32 -4.54 14.24 11.90
C ALA A 32 -4.39 13.60 10.51
N VAL A 33 -3.15 13.35 10.09
CA VAL A 33 -2.82 12.68 8.83
C VAL A 33 -2.38 11.26 9.13
N ILE A 34 -3.04 10.27 8.55
CA ILE A 34 -2.77 8.84 8.76
C ILE A 34 -2.04 8.28 7.54
N GLY A 35 -0.76 7.96 7.72
CA GLY A 35 0.18 7.52 6.71
C GLY A 35 1.15 8.62 6.28
N ALA A 36 2.47 8.39 6.44
CA ALA A 36 3.55 9.29 6.06
C ALA A 36 4.17 8.92 4.70
N GLY A 37 3.36 8.35 3.80
CA GLY A 37 3.70 8.17 2.40
C GLY A 37 3.66 9.49 1.61
N PRO A 38 3.81 9.45 0.27
CA PRO A 38 3.85 10.66 -0.56
C PRO A 38 2.68 11.61 -0.34
N ALA A 39 1.44 11.08 -0.23
CA ALA A 39 0.25 11.89 0.01
C ALA A 39 0.26 12.55 1.39
N GLY A 40 0.52 11.76 2.44
CA GLY A 40 0.49 12.28 3.81
C GLY A 40 1.63 13.25 4.10
N LEU A 41 2.83 13.02 3.56
CA LEU A 41 3.94 13.97 3.65
C LEU A 41 3.59 15.32 3.00
N ALA A 42 3.07 15.28 1.77
CA ALA A 42 2.68 16.49 1.06
C ALA A 42 1.56 17.23 1.80
N ALA A 43 0.59 16.48 2.34
CA ALA A 43 -0.52 17.05 3.10
C ALA A 43 -0.05 17.71 4.41
N ALA A 44 0.76 17.01 5.20
CA ALA A 44 1.24 17.53 6.49
C ALA A 44 2.09 18.80 6.30
N VAL A 45 2.97 18.80 5.29
CA VAL A 45 3.79 19.98 4.96
C VAL A 45 2.92 21.13 4.47
N ALA A 46 2.00 20.89 3.52
CA ALA A 46 1.13 21.95 3.00
C ALA A 46 0.17 22.50 4.08
N ALA A 47 -0.38 21.66 4.94
CA ALA A 47 -1.23 22.09 6.03
C ALA A 47 -0.46 22.97 7.04
N ALA A 48 0.77 22.60 7.37
CA ALA A 48 1.62 23.38 8.24
C ALA A 48 2.03 24.73 7.63
N ASP A 49 2.31 24.78 6.31
CA ASP A 49 2.54 26.05 5.57
C ASP A 49 1.31 26.97 5.62
N LEU A 50 0.11 26.39 5.65
CA LEU A 50 -1.16 27.12 5.79
C LEU A 50 -1.51 27.48 7.24
N GLY A 51 -0.60 27.20 8.19
CA GLY A 51 -0.73 27.56 9.60
C GLY A 51 -1.43 26.54 10.47
N LEU A 52 -1.87 25.39 9.93
CA LEU A 52 -2.51 24.33 10.70
C LEU A 52 -1.48 23.59 11.58
N ARG A 53 -1.95 23.12 12.74
CA ARG A 53 -1.20 22.22 13.60
C ARG A 53 -1.60 20.76 13.28
N CYS A 54 -0.61 19.96 12.89
CA CYS A 54 -0.83 18.61 12.39
C CYS A 54 -0.19 17.52 13.25
N ALA A 55 -0.90 16.39 13.41
CA ALA A 55 -0.30 15.13 13.79
C ALA A 55 -0.14 14.27 12.53
N LEU A 56 1.09 13.80 12.24
CA LEU A 56 1.37 12.87 11.15
C LEU A 56 1.69 11.50 11.76
N LEU A 57 0.76 10.54 11.62
CA LEU A 57 0.89 9.19 12.17
C LEU A 57 1.31 8.20 11.08
N ASP A 58 2.27 7.33 11.38
CA ASP A 58 2.68 6.25 10.48
C ASP A 58 3.08 5.00 11.29
N ALA A 59 2.67 3.83 10.79
CA ALA A 59 3.05 2.55 11.38
C ALA A 59 4.54 2.24 11.20
N GLY A 60 5.17 2.80 10.18
CA GLY A 60 6.60 2.67 9.92
C GLY A 60 7.45 3.57 10.81
N ALA A 61 8.69 3.19 11.01
CA ALA A 61 9.66 3.97 11.75
C ALA A 61 10.13 5.22 10.99
N ARG A 62 9.92 5.29 9.67
CA ARG A 62 10.41 6.35 8.78
C ARG A 62 9.37 6.80 7.78
N THR A 63 9.44 8.08 7.42
CA THR A 63 8.57 8.68 6.40
C THR A 63 8.92 8.20 4.99
N GLY A 64 8.03 8.44 4.02
CA GLY A 64 8.20 8.07 2.61
C GLY A 64 7.30 6.93 2.16
N GLY A 65 6.71 6.19 3.10
CA GLY A 65 5.82 5.06 2.82
C GLY A 65 6.49 3.96 2.01
N GLN A 66 5.73 3.29 1.14
CA GLN A 66 6.27 2.21 0.30
C GLN A 66 7.10 2.75 -0.88
N TYR A 67 6.69 3.88 -1.45
CA TYR A 67 7.34 4.42 -2.65
C TYR A 67 8.75 4.95 -2.37
N TYR A 68 8.92 5.77 -1.33
CA TYR A 68 10.22 6.31 -0.89
C TYR A 68 10.83 5.49 0.26
N ARG A 69 10.49 4.23 0.41
CA ARG A 69 11.11 3.32 1.37
C ARG A 69 12.62 3.28 1.13
N HIS A 70 13.42 3.53 2.16
CA HIS A 70 14.87 3.66 2.06
C HIS A 70 15.58 2.97 3.22
N PRO A 71 16.90 2.65 3.08
CA PRO A 71 17.65 1.96 4.11
C PRO A 71 17.75 2.74 5.41
N ALA A 72 17.85 2.03 6.54
CA ALA A 72 18.18 2.65 7.81
C ALA A 72 19.60 3.26 7.75
N PRO A 73 19.86 4.39 8.45
CA PRO A 73 21.20 4.98 8.50
C PRO A 73 22.29 3.99 8.91
N GLY A 74 21.98 3.08 9.86
CA GLY A 74 22.92 2.04 10.32
C GLY A 74 23.30 0.99 9.28
N LEU A 75 22.62 0.91 8.12
CA LEU A 75 23.01 0.05 7.00
C LEU A 75 24.10 0.65 6.10
N GLY A 76 24.53 1.90 6.36
CA GLY A 76 25.64 2.54 5.65
C GLY A 76 25.42 2.76 4.14
N ALA A 77 24.17 2.89 3.70
CA ALA A 77 23.87 3.17 2.30
C ALA A 77 24.37 4.58 1.92
N THR A 78 25.35 4.65 1.01
CA THR A 78 25.95 5.91 0.57
C THR A 78 25.14 6.63 -0.52
N ARG A 79 24.33 5.90 -1.29
CA ARG A 79 23.58 6.39 -2.45
C ARG A 79 22.12 5.90 -2.48
N PRO A 80 21.31 6.21 -1.43
CA PRO A 80 19.89 5.82 -1.40
C PRO A 80 19.07 6.46 -2.54
N ASP A 81 19.53 7.58 -3.09
CA ASP A 81 18.96 8.25 -4.27
C ASP A 81 18.84 7.33 -5.48
N ARG A 82 19.82 6.41 -5.69
CA ARG A 82 19.83 5.48 -6.83
C ARG A 82 18.74 4.41 -6.79
N LEU A 83 18.12 4.21 -5.63
CA LEU A 83 17.04 3.24 -5.46
C LEU A 83 15.65 3.81 -5.84
N HIS A 84 15.58 5.11 -6.16
CA HIS A 84 14.30 5.80 -6.32
C HIS A 84 14.26 6.70 -7.54
N HIS A 85 13.10 6.75 -8.18
CA HIS A 85 12.77 7.85 -9.09
C HIS A 85 12.23 9.04 -8.27
N GLY A 86 12.66 10.27 -8.62
CA GLY A 86 12.17 11.49 -7.96
C GLY A 86 12.59 11.63 -6.49
N TRP A 87 13.77 11.13 -6.10
CA TRP A 87 14.27 11.23 -4.73
C TRP A 87 14.34 12.65 -4.20
N SER A 88 14.68 13.63 -5.06
CA SER A 88 14.73 15.05 -4.71
C SER A 88 13.39 15.63 -4.25
N VAL A 89 12.27 15.08 -4.74
CA VAL A 89 10.93 15.47 -4.28
C VAL A 89 10.72 15.02 -2.83
N TYR A 90 11.12 13.79 -2.52
CA TYR A 90 11.04 13.28 -1.15
C TYR A 90 11.91 14.07 -0.19
N THR A 91 13.20 14.31 -0.53
CA THR A 91 14.10 15.07 0.34
C THR A 91 13.59 16.48 0.56
N GLY A 92 13.08 17.17 -0.46
CA GLY A 92 12.48 18.48 -0.32
C GLY A 92 11.24 18.50 0.61
N LEU A 93 10.40 17.47 0.59
CA LEU A 93 9.29 17.33 1.53
C LEU A 93 9.80 17.00 2.95
N ALA A 94 10.78 16.13 3.07
CA ALA A 94 11.35 15.73 4.36
C ALA A 94 12.06 16.91 5.07
N ASP A 95 12.79 17.75 4.31
CA ASP A 95 13.45 18.95 4.84
C ASP A 95 12.43 19.97 5.35
N ARG A 96 11.36 20.22 4.58
CA ARG A 96 10.26 21.10 5.00
C ARG A 96 9.54 20.54 6.22
N LEU A 97 9.26 19.23 6.26
CA LEU A 97 8.70 18.58 7.43
C LEU A 97 9.58 18.78 8.65
N ALA A 98 10.90 18.64 8.51
CA ALA A 98 11.86 18.86 9.62
C ALA A 98 11.81 20.30 10.15
N VAL A 99 11.61 21.29 9.29
CA VAL A 99 11.39 22.70 9.73
C VAL A 99 10.10 22.79 10.56
N HIS A 100 8.98 22.25 10.04
CA HIS A 100 7.68 22.31 10.73
C HIS A 100 7.67 21.53 12.06
N ARG A 101 8.45 20.46 12.16
CA ARG A 101 8.65 19.74 13.43
C ARG A 101 9.37 20.58 14.47
N ARG A 102 10.45 21.26 14.07
CA ARG A 102 11.20 22.16 14.99
C ARG A 102 10.35 23.35 15.46
N THR A 103 9.45 23.84 14.62
CA THR A 103 8.55 24.95 14.99
C THR A 103 7.27 24.50 15.72
N GLY A 104 7.11 23.19 15.99
CA GLY A 104 5.96 22.63 16.68
C GLY A 104 4.66 22.65 15.87
N ARG A 105 4.73 22.88 14.55
CA ARG A 105 3.56 22.84 13.65
C ARG A 105 3.17 21.42 13.30
N VAL A 106 4.13 20.49 13.22
CA VAL A 106 3.88 19.07 12.91
C VAL A 106 4.50 18.19 13.99
N ASP A 107 3.70 17.34 14.60
CA ASP A 107 4.16 16.23 15.42
C ASP A 107 4.20 14.97 14.56
N LEU A 108 5.39 14.40 14.33
CA LEU A 108 5.56 13.11 13.63
C LEU A 108 5.51 11.97 14.65
N LEU A 109 4.51 11.11 14.49
CA LEU A 109 4.21 9.96 15.34
C LEU A 109 4.53 8.67 14.57
N SER A 110 5.82 8.35 14.48
CA SER A 110 6.31 7.09 13.86
C SER A 110 6.02 5.89 14.77
N GLY A 111 5.88 4.70 14.19
CA GLY A 111 5.57 3.46 14.91
C GLY A 111 4.15 3.43 15.50
N HIS A 112 3.26 4.28 15.02
CA HIS A 112 1.86 4.36 15.45
C HIS A 112 0.96 3.66 14.43
N GLN A 113 0.54 2.43 14.75
CA GLN A 113 -0.41 1.66 13.95
C GLN A 113 -1.83 2.08 14.30
N VAL A 114 -2.44 2.93 13.46
CA VAL A 114 -3.84 3.34 13.63
C VAL A 114 -4.76 2.17 13.31
N TRP A 115 -5.69 1.87 14.21
CA TRP A 115 -6.59 0.72 14.11
C TRP A 115 -8.08 1.07 14.14
N ALA A 116 -8.45 2.24 14.70
CA ALA A 116 -9.82 2.73 14.69
C ALA A 116 -9.88 4.26 14.70
N LEU A 117 -10.99 4.78 14.18
CA LEU A 117 -11.39 6.16 14.24
C LEU A 117 -12.74 6.26 14.94
N GLU A 118 -12.89 7.24 15.82
CA GLU A 118 -14.15 7.54 16.46
C GLU A 118 -14.47 9.03 16.35
N ARG A 119 -15.73 9.33 16.30
CA ARG A 119 -16.21 10.71 16.38
C ARG A 119 -17.13 10.83 17.58
N PRO A 120 -16.54 11.01 18.79
CA PRO A 120 -17.31 11.01 20.04
C PRO A 120 -18.28 12.19 20.13
N ASP A 121 -18.01 13.27 19.39
CA ASP A 121 -18.85 14.45 19.25
C ASP A 121 -18.71 15.05 17.84
N ASP A 122 -19.51 16.04 17.51
CA ASP A 122 -19.48 16.68 16.18
C ASP A 122 -18.27 17.59 15.95
N THR A 123 -17.45 17.81 16.97
CA THR A 123 -16.35 18.79 16.94
C THR A 123 -14.98 18.18 16.67
N ALA A 124 -14.76 16.93 17.07
CA ALA A 124 -13.43 16.31 16.99
C ALA A 124 -13.48 14.79 16.72
N TRP A 125 -12.45 14.33 16.05
CA TRP A 125 -12.13 12.92 15.84
C TRP A 125 -11.15 12.42 16.91
N ALA A 126 -11.32 11.17 17.34
CA ALA A 126 -10.36 10.41 18.11
C ALA A 126 -9.72 9.36 17.19
N VAL A 127 -8.39 9.42 17.04
CA VAL A 127 -7.58 8.51 16.24
C VAL A 127 -6.87 7.57 17.21
N HIS A 128 -7.24 6.29 17.20
CA HIS A 128 -6.69 5.27 18.09
C HIS A 128 -5.56 4.50 17.40
N ALA A 129 -4.43 4.41 18.09
CA ALA A 129 -3.24 3.71 17.58
C ALA A 129 -2.62 2.83 18.67
N THR A 130 -2.01 1.74 18.25
CA THR A 130 -1.05 0.96 19.04
C THR A 130 0.37 1.36 18.69
N LEU A 131 1.30 1.18 19.65
CA LEU A 131 2.71 1.55 19.51
C LEU A 131 3.62 0.35 19.78
N GLY A 132 4.80 0.42 19.17
CA GLY A 132 5.86 -0.57 19.35
C GLY A 132 5.65 -1.84 18.55
N PRO A 133 6.68 -2.72 18.52
CA PRO A 133 6.65 -3.94 17.71
C PRO A 133 5.59 -4.94 18.17
N ASP A 134 5.29 -4.97 19.48
CA ASP A 134 4.32 -5.89 20.08
C ASP A 134 2.93 -5.23 20.25
N ALA A 135 2.75 -4.01 19.75
CA ALA A 135 1.52 -3.23 19.92
C ALA A 135 1.07 -3.11 21.39
N ALA A 136 2.04 -3.10 22.33
CA ALA A 136 1.79 -3.15 23.77
C ALA A 136 1.27 -1.83 24.32
N ASP A 137 1.69 -0.72 23.75
CA ASP A 137 1.28 0.62 24.15
C ASP A 137 0.18 1.15 23.24
N ARG A 138 -0.56 2.12 23.75
CA ARG A 138 -1.63 2.80 22.99
C ARG A 138 -1.50 4.30 23.02
N ALA A 139 -1.98 4.95 21.97
CA ALA A 139 -2.15 6.38 21.89
C ALA A 139 -3.51 6.73 21.33
N THR A 140 -4.05 7.85 21.79
CA THR A 140 -5.21 8.48 21.17
C THR A 140 -4.84 9.91 20.80
N VAL A 141 -5.04 10.26 19.53
CA VAL A 141 -4.81 11.61 19.01
C VAL A 141 -6.16 12.23 18.71
N ARG A 142 -6.40 13.46 19.22
CA ARG A 142 -7.62 14.23 18.92
C ARG A 142 -7.33 15.28 17.86
N ALA A 143 -8.21 15.36 16.84
CA ALA A 143 -8.10 16.33 15.76
C ALA A 143 -9.48 16.76 15.25
N THR A 144 -9.60 18.00 14.78
CA THR A 144 -10.82 18.53 14.17
C THR A 144 -11.11 17.87 12.82
N ALA A 145 -10.06 17.53 12.08
CA ALA A 145 -10.13 16.87 10.78
C ALA A 145 -9.19 15.67 10.72
N VAL A 146 -9.54 14.66 9.91
CA VAL A 146 -8.71 13.50 9.62
C VAL A 146 -8.49 13.38 8.11
N LEU A 147 -7.25 13.10 7.71
CA LEU A 147 -6.88 12.76 6.34
C LEU A 147 -6.34 11.32 6.28
N LEU A 148 -7.01 10.48 5.53
CA LEU A 148 -6.54 9.12 5.22
C LEU A 148 -5.58 9.15 4.04
N ALA A 149 -4.33 8.78 4.28
CA ALA A 149 -3.25 8.62 3.30
C ALA A 149 -2.58 7.25 3.47
N THR A 150 -3.38 6.23 3.82
CA THR A 150 -2.94 4.89 4.22
C THR A 150 -2.34 4.07 3.09
N GLY A 151 -2.48 4.53 1.83
CA GLY A 151 -1.85 3.90 0.69
C GLY A 151 -2.62 2.67 0.18
N ALA A 152 -1.87 1.66 -0.27
CA ALA A 152 -2.40 0.43 -0.84
C ALA A 152 -1.47 -0.74 -0.53
N TYR A 153 -2.00 -1.96 -0.65
CA TYR A 153 -1.26 -3.21 -0.59
C TYR A 153 -1.41 -3.98 -1.92
N GLU A 154 -0.53 -4.96 -2.17
CA GLU A 154 -0.51 -5.65 -3.44
C GLU A 154 -1.66 -6.65 -3.58
N ARG A 155 -2.29 -6.66 -4.77
CA ARG A 155 -3.26 -7.69 -5.16
C ARG A 155 -2.52 -8.98 -5.46
N GLN A 156 -2.96 -10.07 -4.85
CA GLN A 156 -2.50 -11.41 -5.15
C GLN A 156 -3.57 -12.18 -5.92
N LEU A 157 -3.16 -12.80 -7.03
CA LEU A 157 -3.92 -13.84 -7.70
C LEU A 157 -3.17 -15.15 -7.45
N PRO A 158 -3.77 -16.11 -6.73
CA PRO A 158 -3.12 -17.39 -6.43
C PRO A 158 -2.90 -18.23 -7.69
N PHE A 159 -1.87 -19.06 -7.65
CA PHE A 159 -1.54 -20.08 -8.65
C PHE A 159 -0.78 -21.23 -7.96
N PRO A 160 -0.72 -22.43 -8.52
CA PRO A 160 0.01 -23.55 -7.93
C PRO A 160 1.45 -23.17 -7.55
N GLY A 161 1.83 -23.40 -6.29
CA GLY A 161 3.18 -23.13 -5.76
C GLY A 161 3.46 -21.66 -5.38
N TRP A 162 2.49 -20.74 -5.42
CA TRP A 162 2.71 -19.33 -5.07
C TRP A 162 3.09 -19.12 -3.60
N THR A 163 2.88 -20.12 -2.74
CA THR A 163 3.23 -20.08 -1.32
C THR A 163 4.66 -20.56 -1.04
N LEU A 164 5.37 -21.08 -2.04
CA LEU A 164 6.75 -21.55 -1.89
C LEU A 164 7.69 -20.43 -1.41
N PRO A 165 8.65 -20.74 -0.50
CA PRO A 165 9.74 -19.84 -0.17
C PRO A 165 10.49 -19.36 -1.43
N GLY A 166 10.76 -18.05 -1.50
CA GLY A 166 11.32 -17.39 -2.68
C GLY A 166 10.28 -16.83 -3.65
N VAL A 167 8.98 -17.14 -3.47
CA VAL A 167 7.90 -16.41 -4.13
C VAL A 167 7.52 -15.22 -3.24
N VAL A 168 7.76 -14.03 -3.74
CA VAL A 168 7.50 -12.75 -3.06
C VAL A 168 6.66 -11.85 -3.95
N THR A 169 6.06 -10.81 -3.38
CA THR A 169 5.38 -9.80 -4.18
C THR A 169 6.37 -8.89 -4.90
N ALA A 170 5.98 -8.27 -6.00
CA ALA A 170 6.83 -7.34 -6.75
C ALA A 170 7.24 -6.13 -5.91
N GLY A 171 6.31 -5.55 -5.15
CA GLY A 171 6.61 -4.49 -4.18
C GLY A 171 7.36 -5.02 -2.96
N GLY A 172 7.12 -6.26 -2.56
CA GLY A 172 7.91 -6.95 -1.52
C GLY A 172 9.39 -7.07 -1.92
N ALA A 173 9.68 -7.48 -3.16
CA ALA A 173 11.04 -7.52 -3.69
C ALA A 173 11.70 -6.13 -3.70
N GLN A 174 10.96 -5.09 -4.11
CA GLN A 174 11.43 -3.72 -4.01
C GLN A 174 11.65 -3.27 -2.55
N ALA A 175 10.76 -3.66 -1.64
CA ALA A 175 10.89 -3.32 -0.22
C ALA A 175 12.14 -3.95 0.41
N MET A 176 12.44 -5.21 0.08
CA MET A 176 13.68 -5.89 0.51
C MET A 176 14.91 -5.12 0.01
N LEU A 177 14.93 -4.73 -1.26
CA LEU A 177 16.04 -3.97 -1.84
C LEU A 177 16.14 -2.57 -1.23
N LYS A 178 15.03 -1.81 -1.20
CA LYS A 178 15.04 -0.41 -0.77
C LYS A 178 15.25 -0.23 0.72
N ALA A 179 14.73 -1.12 1.57
CA ALA A 179 14.86 -1.02 3.01
C ALA A 179 16.07 -1.76 3.57
N GLY A 180 16.35 -2.96 3.03
CA GLY A 180 17.33 -3.89 3.58
C GLY A 180 18.58 -4.05 2.72
N LEU A 181 18.64 -3.48 1.51
CA LEU A 181 19.71 -3.68 0.52
C LEU A 181 19.91 -5.17 0.17
N VAL A 182 18.80 -5.93 0.20
CA VAL A 182 18.80 -7.39 -0.02
C VAL A 182 17.98 -7.72 -1.27
N LEU A 183 18.50 -8.63 -2.09
CA LEU A 183 17.76 -9.23 -3.21
C LEU A 183 17.04 -10.50 -2.74
N PRO A 184 15.81 -10.79 -3.22
CA PRO A 184 15.09 -12.02 -2.86
C PRO A 184 15.76 -13.29 -3.42
N GLY A 185 16.62 -13.15 -4.43
CA GLY A 185 17.37 -14.21 -5.05
C GLY A 185 18.42 -13.65 -6.02
N ARG A 186 19.17 -14.53 -6.68
CA ARG A 186 20.16 -14.16 -7.71
C ARG A 186 19.54 -14.15 -9.10
N ARG A 187 18.63 -15.08 -9.37
CA ARG A 187 17.96 -15.27 -10.66
C ARG A 187 16.45 -15.14 -10.47
N ILE A 188 15.93 -13.94 -10.74
CA ILE A 188 14.57 -13.52 -10.35
C ILE A 188 13.69 -13.40 -11.59
N VAL A 189 12.60 -14.15 -11.66
CA VAL A 189 11.52 -13.87 -12.62
C VAL A 189 10.61 -12.79 -12.03
N VAL A 190 10.25 -11.78 -12.83
CA VAL A 190 9.29 -10.74 -12.43
C VAL A 190 8.02 -10.97 -13.25
N ALA A 191 6.86 -11.12 -12.59
CA ALA A 191 5.62 -11.49 -13.27
C ALA A 191 4.39 -10.75 -12.72
N GLY A 192 3.33 -10.66 -13.51
CA GLY A 192 2.04 -10.12 -13.09
C GLY A 192 1.42 -9.16 -14.08
N SER A 193 0.89 -8.03 -13.61
CA SER A 193 0.32 -6.98 -14.46
C SER A 193 0.55 -5.59 -13.89
N GLY A 194 0.94 -4.68 -14.76
CA GLY A 194 1.04 -3.26 -14.44
C GLY A 194 2.45 -2.68 -14.40
N PRO A 195 2.56 -1.35 -14.40
CA PRO A 195 3.84 -0.64 -14.55
C PRO A 195 4.80 -0.86 -13.36
N LEU A 196 4.30 -1.31 -12.20
CA LEU A 196 5.13 -1.68 -11.06
C LEU A 196 6.14 -2.78 -11.43
N LEU A 197 5.78 -3.70 -12.35
CA LEU A 197 6.67 -4.77 -12.79
C LEU A 197 7.93 -4.23 -13.47
N LEU A 198 7.77 -3.20 -14.34
CA LEU A 198 8.91 -2.58 -15.03
C LEU A 198 9.82 -1.87 -14.02
N ALA A 199 9.25 -1.16 -13.06
CA ALA A 199 10.00 -0.50 -12.01
C ALA A 199 10.72 -1.49 -11.09
N ALA A 200 10.05 -2.60 -10.70
CA ALA A 200 10.63 -3.65 -9.87
C ALA A 200 11.78 -4.34 -10.61
N ALA A 201 11.55 -4.80 -11.84
CA ALA A 201 12.57 -5.46 -12.66
C ALA A 201 13.77 -4.55 -12.91
N SER A 202 13.55 -3.28 -13.28
CA SER A 202 14.60 -2.28 -13.48
C SER A 202 15.44 -2.07 -12.21
N SER A 203 14.82 -2.00 -11.04
CA SER A 203 15.53 -1.86 -9.76
C SER A 203 16.36 -3.10 -9.44
N LEU A 204 15.81 -4.30 -9.66
CA LEU A 204 16.48 -5.58 -9.39
C LEU A 204 17.70 -5.81 -10.29
N VAL A 205 17.58 -5.56 -11.61
CA VAL A 205 18.73 -5.70 -12.51
C VAL A 205 19.81 -4.66 -12.22
N THR A 206 19.44 -3.44 -11.88
CA THR A 206 20.39 -2.39 -11.49
C THR A 206 21.13 -2.74 -10.21
N ALA A 207 20.48 -3.49 -9.30
CA ALA A 207 21.08 -4.00 -8.07
C ALA A 207 21.91 -5.29 -8.27
N GLY A 208 22.05 -5.80 -9.52
CA GLY A 208 22.89 -6.93 -9.87
C GLY A 208 22.18 -8.28 -9.92
N ALA A 209 20.84 -8.33 -9.84
CA ALA A 209 20.12 -9.58 -10.07
C ALA A 209 20.07 -9.94 -11.55
N GLU A 210 20.13 -11.23 -11.85
CA GLU A 210 19.77 -11.76 -13.18
C GLU A 210 18.24 -11.82 -13.28
N VAL A 211 17.64 -11.09 -14.24
CA VAL A 211 16.20 -11.17 -14.53
C VAL A 211 16.01 -11.79 -15.91
N PRO A 212 15.75 -13.11 -15.99
CA PRO A 212 15.64 -13.83 -17.27
C PRO A 212 14.40 -13.40 -18.06
N ALA A 213 13.34 -12.97 -17.37
CA ALA A 213 12.13 -12.48 -18.01
C ALA A 213 11.32 -11.55 -17.08
N VAL A 214 10.68 -10.56 -17.70
CA VAL A 214 9.49 -9.88 -17.17
C VAL A 214 8.28 -10.47 -17.91
N VAL A 215 7.33 -11.02 -17.16
CA VAL A 215 6.15 -11.69 -17.67
C VAL A 215 4.94 -10.82 -17.36
N GLU A 216 4.41 -10.12 -18.37
CA GLU A 216 3.30 -9.18 -18.27
C GLU A 216 2.02 -9.80 -18.82
N ALA A 217 0.96 -9.82 -18.04
CA ALA A 217 -0.31 -10.42 -18.42
C ALA A 217 -1.02 -9.63 -19.54
N THR A 218 -0.77 -8.34 -19.66
CA THR A 218 -1.36 -7.47 -20.70
C THR A 218 -0.40 -7.20 -21.86
N ASP A 219 -0.85 -6.46 -22.88
CA ASP A 219 -0.07 -6.10 -24.08
C ASP A 219 0.23 -4.59 -24.18
N TYR A 220 -0.18 -3.80 -23.22
CA TYR A 220 -0.10 -2.32 -23.21
C TYR A 220 -0.93 -1.61 -24.31
N LEU A 221 -1.64 -2.32 -25.18
CA LEU A 221 -2.48 -1.70 -26.23
C LEU A 221 -3.65 -0.90 -25.63
N GLY A 222 -4.05 -1.23 -24.39
CA GLY A 222 -5.07 -0.49 -23.66
C GLY A 222 -4.77 1.01 -23.53
N TYR A 223 -3.49 1.39 -23.47
CA TYR A 223 -3.08 2.79 -23.41
C TYR A 223 -3.37 3.58 -24.69
N ALA A 224 -3.36 2.92 -25.85
CA ALA A 224 -3.65 3.56 -27.14
C ALA A 224 -5.11 4.02 -27.28
N ARG A 225 -6.01 3.61 -26.38
CA ARG A 225 -7.42 4.03 -26.37
C ARG A 225 -7.60 5.51 -26.02
N ARG A 226 -6.63 6.13 -25.33
CA ARG A 226 -6.70 7.51 -24.88
C ARG A 226 -5.36 8.22 -25.12
N PRO A 227 -5.02 8.49 -26.40
CA PRO A 227 -3.77 9.18 -26.75
C PRO A 227 -3.70 10.60 -26.18
N ASP A 228 -4.85 11.25 -26.02
CA ASP A 228 -4.99 12.56 -25.36
C ASP A 228 -4.50 12.55 -23.92
N VAL A 229 -4.83 11.51 -23.16
CA VAL A 229 -4.40 11.33 -21.76
C VAL A 229 -2.89 11.11 -21.71
N LEU A 230 -2.34 10.27 -22.62
CA LEU A 230 -0.89 10.03 -22.68
C LEU A 230 -0.11 11.32 -23.01
N ALA A 231 -0.58 12.08 -23.98
CA ALA A 231 0.03 13.35 -24.36
C ALA A 231 0.03 14.40 -23.23
N ALA A 232 -0.94 14.30 -22.30
CA ALA A 232 -1.05 15.20 -21.15
C ALA A 232 -0.04 14.90 -20.02
N VAL A 233 0.65 13.73 -20.06
CA VAL A 233 1.59 13.27 -19.00
C VAL A 233 2.94 12.79 -19.58
N PRO A 234 3.66 13.62 -20.36
CA PRO A 234 4.88 13.19 -21.06
C PRO A 234 5.97 12.67 -20.11
N ALA A 235 6.05 13.19 -18.90
CA ALA A 235 7.00 12.71 -17.89
C ALA A 235 6.82 11.21 -17.56
N LYS A 236 5.57 10.73 -17.57
CA LYS A 236 5.30 9.29 -17.32
C LYS A 236 5.72 8.41 -18.49
N LEU A 237 5.66 8.91 -19.72
CA LEU A 237 6.19 8.20 -20.88
C LEU A 237 7.71 8.11 -20.83
N VAL A 238 8.39 9.21 -20.43
CA VAL A 238 9.86 9.23 -20.24
C VAL A 238 10.28 8.26 -19.13
N GLU A 239 9.54 8.24 -18.00
CA GLU A 239 9.78 7.27 -16.90
C GLU A 239 9.66 5.83 -17.40
N GLY A 240 8.59 5.49 -18.10
CA GLY A 240 8.38 4.16 -18.68
C GLY A 240 9.44 3.76 -19.70
N ALA A 241 9.84 4.70 -20.57
CA ALA A 241 10.91 4.50 -21.54
C ALA A 241 12.27 4.27 -20.84
N GLY A 242 12.54 4.97 -19.74
CA GLY A 242 13.73 4.77 -18.91
C GLY A 242 13.82 3.36 -18.33
N HIS A 243 12.72 2.84 -17.77
CA HIS A 243 12.66 1.44 -17.31
C HIS A 243 12.87 0.46 -18.48
N GLY A 244 12.21 0.68 -19.63
CA GLY A 244 12.39 -0.13 -20.82
C GLY A 244 13.83 -0.16 -21.30
N ALA A 245 14.51 0.98 -21.36
CA ALA A 245 15.91 1.08 -21.74
C ALA A 245 16.85 0.36 -20.77
N ALA A 246 16.57 0.44 -19.46
CA ALA A 246 17.33 -0.32 -18.45
C ALA A 246 17.19 -1.82 -18.66
N LEU A 247 15.97 -2.32 -18.87
CA LEU A 247 15.72 -3.74 -19.12
C LEU A 247 16.40 -4.23 -20.42
N LEU A 248 16.32 -3.45 -21.50
CA LEU A 248 16.99 -3.78 -22.76
C LEU A 248 18.51 -3.84 -22.61
N ARG A 249 19.12 -2.88 -21.89
CA ARG A 249 20.56 -2.86 -21.62
C ARG A 249 21.05 -4.12 -20.89
N HIS A 250 20.23 -4.68 -20.02
CA HIS A 250 20.53 -5.90 -19.28
C HIS A 250 20.01 -7.18 -19.96
N GLY A 251 19.54 -7.10 -21.20
CA GLY A 251 19.07 -8.25 -21.97
C GLY A 251 17.82 -8.93 -21.44
N VAL A 252 17.01 -8.22 -20.65
CA VAL A 252 15.79 -8.76 -20.05
C VAL A 252 14.71 -8.98 -21.10
N ARG A 253 14.13 -10.18 -21.14
CA ARG A 253 13.07 -10.54 -22.08
C ARG A 253 11.70 -10.12 -21.55
N LEU A 254 11.01 -9.22 -22.24
CA LEU A 254 9.63 -8.87 -21.95
C LEU A 254 8.66 -9.84 -22.68
N ARG A 255 7.90 -10.63 -21.91
CA ARG A 255 6.85 -11.54 -22.39
C ARG A 255 5.50 -10.93 -22.11
N ARG A 256 4.85 -10.41 -23.13
CA ARG A 256 3.51 -9.81 -23.01
C ARG A 256 2.42 -10.88 -23.24
N ARG A 257 1.20 -10.61 -22.76
CA ARG A 257 0.06 -11.54 -22.80
C ARG A 257 0.48 -12.92 -22.29
N SER A 258 1.14 -12.94 -21.15
CA SER A 258 1.68 -14.16 -20.55
C SER A 258 1.61 -14.06 -19.03
N ALA A 259 1.41 -15.15 -18.34
CA ALA A 259 1.47 -15.20 -16.88
C ALA A 259 2.31 -16.38 -16.39
N VAL A 260 2.80 -16.26 -15.17
CA VAL A 260 3.26 -17.42 -14.41
C VAL A 260 2.02 -18.15 -13.91
N VAL A 261 1.85 -19.39 -14.37
CA VAL A 261 0.70 -20.23 -14.01
C VAL A 261 1.05 -21.33 -13.00
N GLU A 262 2.34 -21.54 -12.74
CA GLU A 262 2.82 -22.48 -11.73
C GLU A 262 4.25 -22.12 -11.28
N ALA A 263 4.53 -22.23 -9.98
CA ALA A 263 5.88 -22.22 -9.43
C ALA A 263 6.25 -23.64 -8.96
N HIS A 264 7.49 -24.03 -9.23
CA HIS A 264 8.01 -25.37 -8.96
C HIS A 264 9.09 -25.36 -7.90
N GLY A 265 9.08 -26.38 -7.05
CA GLY A 265 10.06 -26.61 -6.01
C GLY A 265 9.45 -27.46 -4.89
N THR A 266 10.29 -27.90 -3.96
CA THR A 266 9.87 -28.56 -2.71
C THR A 266 10.00 -27.60 -1.55
N ASP A 267 11.22 -27.25 -1.18
CA ASP A 267 11.50 -26.34 -0.05
C ASP A 267 11.55 -24.86 -0.44
N ARG A 268 11.74 -24.59 -1.73
CA ARG A 268 11.81 -23.24 -2.32
C ARG A 268 11.56 -23.29 -3.82
N VAL A 269 11.24 -22.14 -4.40
CA VAL A 269 11.09 -22.03 -5.84
C VAL A 269 12.42 -22.30 -6.56
N THR A 270 12.37 -23.14 -7.60
CA THR A 270 13.51 -23.47 -8.48
C THR A 270 13.24 -23.20 -9.93
N ALA A 271 11.98 -23.08 -10.32
CA ALA A 271 11.55 -22.71 -11.66
C ALA A 271 10.09 -22.23 -11.63
N VAL A 272 9.66 -21.59 -12.71
CA VAL A 272 8.26 -21.23 -12.96
C VAL A 272 7.83 -21.71 -14.34
N THR A 273 6.56 -22.05 -14.49
CA THR A 273 5.91 -22.27 -15.80
C THR A 273 5.20 -20.99 -16.22
N VAL A 274 5.53 -20.49 -17.40
CA VAL A 274 4.93 -19.32 -18.03
C VAL A 274 4.09 -19.80 -19.21
N ALA A 275 2.82 -19.40 -19.29
CA ALA A 275 1.95 -19.64 -20.43
C ALA A 275 1.54 -18.33 -21.11
N ARG A 276 1.24 -18.36 -22.40
CA ARG A 276 0.55 -17.25 -23.09
C ARG A 276 -0.90 -17.21 -22.64
N LEU A 277 -1.45 -15.99 -22.63
CA LEU A 277 -2.84 -15.74 -22.26
C LEU A 277 -3.65 -15.27 -23.47
N ASP A 278 -4.92 -15.69 -23.52
CA ASP A 278 -5.92 -15.08 -24.40
C ASP A 278 -6.39 -13.70 -23.85
N ALA A 279 -7.42 -13.12 -24.45
CA ALA A 279 -7.95 -11.81 -24.06
C ALA A 279 -8.58 -11.82 -22.65
N ASP A 280 -9.09 -12.95 -22.21
CA ASP A 280 -9.73 -13.14 -20.91
C ASP A 280 -8.76 -13.65 -19.83
N TRP A 281 -7.47 -13.76 -20.14
CA TRP A 281 -6.41 -14.30 -19.28
C TRP A 281 -6.47 -15.82 -19.08
N ARG A 282 -7.12 -16.57 -20.00
CA ARG A 282 -7.04 -18.03 -20.00
C ARG A 282 -5.69 -18.48 -20.57
N PRO A 283 -5.04 -19.48 -19.97
CA PRO A 283 -3.83 -20.06 -20.56
C PRO A 283 -4.10 -20.68 -21.93
N VAL A 284 -3.26 -20.35 -22.90
CA VAL A 284 -3.32 -20.95 -24.24
C VAL A 284 -2.54 -22.27 -24.22
N PRO A 285 -3.19 -23.44 -24.39
CA PRO A 285 -2.55 -24.75 -24.33
C PRO A 285 -1.37 -24.89 -25.32
N GLY A 286 -0.33 -25.60 -24.90
CA GLY A 286 0.87 -25.83 -25.71
C GLY A 286 1.84 -24.67 -25.79
N THR A 287 1.59 -23.59 -25.05
CA THR A 287 2.49 -22.41 -25.01
C THR A 287 3.36 -22.36 -23.77
N GLU A 288 3.24 -23.34 -22.91
CA GLU A 288 3.92 -23.42 -21.61
C GLU A 288 5.43 -23.47 -21.80
N ARG A 289 6.13 -22.68 -21.03
CA ARG A 289 7.61 -22.62 -21.02
C ARG A 289 8.09 -22.59 -19.58
N ARG A 290 8.99 -23.50 -19.24
CA ARG A 290 9.65 -23.50 -17.93
C ARG A 290 10.83 -22.57 -17.94
N ILE A 291 10.95 -21.71 -16.91
CA ILE A 291 12.06 -20.77 -16.69
C ILE A 291 12.65 -21.08 -15.31
N ALA A 292 13.94 -21.45 -15.27
CA ALA A 292 14.64 -21.66 -14.02
C ALA A 292 14.85 -20.31 -13.30
N CYS A 293 14.62 -20.30 -12.00
CA CYS A 293 14.82 -19.12 -11.13
C CYS A 293 14.97 -19.59 -9.68
N ASP A 294 15.57 -18.78 -8.82
CA ASP A 294 15.66 -18.99 -7.39
C ASP A 294 14.77 -18.03 -6.59
N ALA A 295 14.13 -17.07 -7.30
CA ALA A 295 13.06 -16.24 -6.76
C ALA A 295 12.06 -15.84 -7.86
N LEU A 296 10.81 -15.60 -7.43
CA LEU A 296 9.73 -15.02 -8.24
C LEU A 296 9.19 -13.78 -7.56
N ALA A 297 9.22 -12.64 -8.23
CA ALA A 297 8.58 -11.41 -7.79
C ALA A 297 7.28 -11.21 -8.58
N VAL A 298 6.11 -11.39 -7.94
CA VAL A 298 4.82 -11.39 -8.63
C VAL A 298 3.87 -10.31 -8.09
N GLY A 299 3.15 -9.61 -8.98
CA GLY A 299 2.16 -8.60 -8.58
C GLY A 299 1.15 -8.32 -9.67
N HIS A 300 -0.12 -8.25 -9.30
CA HIS A 300 -1.25 -8.07 -10.22
C HIS A 300 -2.00 -6.75 -9.95
N GLY A 301 -1.26 -5.70 -9.61
CA GLY A 301 -1.79 -4.40 -9.23
C GLY A 301 -1.87 -4.21 -7.72
N LEU A 302 -2.55 -3.15 -7.32
CA LEU A 302 -2.64 -2.73 -5.93
C LEU A 302 -4.11 -2.59 -5.51
N LEU A 303 -4.37 -2.75 -4.22
CA LEU A 303 -5.68 -2.60 -3.58
C LEU A 303 -5.61 -1.42 -2.59
N PRO A 304 -6.49 -0.41 -2.72
CA PRO A 304 -6.56 0.70 -1.77
C PRO A 304 -6.79 0.22 -0.34
N GLN A 305 -6.04 0.78 0.62
CA GLN A 305 -6.24 0.50 2.04
C GLN A 305 -7.27 1.48 2.60
N ILE A 306 -8.52 1.03 2.71
CA ILE A 306 -9.70 1.87 3.00
C ILE A 306 -10.45 1.48 4.27
N GLU A 307 -9.99 0.48 4.99
CA GLU A 307 -10.69 -0.16 6.10
C GLU A 307 -11.09 0.83 7.19
N LEU A 308 -10.22 1.78 7.56
CA LEU A 308 -10.51 2.83 8.55
C LEU A 308 -11.71 3.72 8.20
N ALA A 309 -12.02 3.86 6.91
CA ALA A 309 -13.17 4.65 6.48
C ALA A 309 -14.42 3.78 6.30
N THR A 310 -14.24 2.56 5.79
CA THR A 310 -15.38 1.66 5.51
C THR A 310 -16.01 1.11 6.78
N GLU A 311 -15.25 0.95 7.86
CA GLU A 311 -15.80 0.62 9.19
C GLU A 311 -16.77 1.68 9.72
N LEU A 312 -16.58 2.95 9.30
CA LEU A 312 -17.43 4.07 9.64
C LEU A 312 -18.57 4.31 8.64
N GLY A 313 -18.69 3.46 7.61
CA GLY A 313 -19.70 3.60 6.57
C GLY A 313 -19.39 4.66 5.51
N ALA A 314 -18.11 5.04 5.31
CA ALA A 314 -17.75 5.95 4.24
C ALA A 314 -18.10 5.37 2.86
N GLY A 315 -18.59 6.22 1.98
CA GLY A 315 -18.93 5.85 0.60
C GLY A 315 -17.71 5.40 -0.20
N THR A 316 -17.92 4.39 -1.02
CA THR A 316 -16.89 3.82 -1.90
C THR A 316 -17.28 3.90 -3.37
N ARG A 317 -16.33 3.70 -4.27
CA ARG A 317 -16.53 3.57 -5.71
C ARG A 317 -15.70 2.42 -6.27
N THR A 318 -16.18 1.81 -7.34
CA THR A 318 -15.39 0.83 -8.09
C THR A 318 -14.50 1.56 -9.10
N THR A 319 -13.24 1.20 -9.14
CA THR A 319 -12.24 1.73 -10.09
C THR A 319 -12.26 0.91 -11.39
N PRO A 320 -11.68 1.42 -12.51
CA PRO A 320 -11.72 0.72 -13.80
C PRO A 320 -11.10 -0.69 -13.80
N ASP A 321 -10.20 -1.00 -12.87
CA ASP A 321 -9.61 -2.35 -12.71
C ASP A 321 -10.44 -3.26 -11.80
N GLY A 322 -11.63 -2.82 -11.37
CA GLY A 322 -12.53 -3.58 -10.50
C GLY A 322 -12.19 -3.51 -9.00
N THR A 323 -11.22 -2.67 -8.58
CA THR A 323 -10.97 -2.48 -7.15
C THR A 323 -11.92 -1.47 -6.51
N VAL A 324 -12.03 -1.53 -5.20
CA VAL A 324 -12.82 -0.58 -4.41
C VAL A 324 -11.91 0.50 -3.85
N ALA A 325 -12.30 1.76 -4.01
CA ALA A 325 -11.61 2.93 -3.47
C ALA A 325 -12.61 3.85 -2.75
N LEU A 326 -12.13 4.77 -1.93
CA LEU A 326 -12.99 5.76 -1.30
C LEU A 326 -13.57 6.72 -2.34
N ALA A 327 -14.86 6.97 -2.22
CA ALA A 327 -15.53 8.02 -2.99
C ALA A 327 -15.20 9.38 -2.35
N VAL A 328 -14.65 10.30 -3.16
CA VAL A 328 -14.31 11.65 -2.72
C VAL A 328 -14.80 12.69 -3.72
N ASP A 329 -15.10 13.88 -3.21
CA ASP A 329 -15.46 15.03 -4.04
C ASP A 329 -14.21 15.70 -4.70
N SER A 330 -14.42 16.80 -5.39
CA SER A 330 -13.34 17.56 -6.03
C SER A 330 -12.34 18.18 -5.04
N ARG A 331 -12.71 18.27 -3.76
CA ARG A 331 -11.88 18.75 -2.64
C ARG A 331 -11.37 17.62 -1.76
N LEU A 332 -11.46 16.36 -2.24
CA LEU A 332 -11.02 15.15 -1.55
C LEU A 332 -11.74 14.87 -0.22
N ARG A 333 -12.94 15.43 -0.01
CA ARG A 333 -13.81 15.09 1.11
C ARG A 333 -14.45 13.72 0.85
N THR A 334 -14.48 12.88 1.86
CA THR A 334 -15.28 11.65 1.83
C THR A 334 -16.76 11.98 2.05
N THR A 335 -17.61 10.96 2.09
CA THR A 335 -19.03 11.13 2.46
C THR A 335 -19.25 11.44 3.94
N LEU A 336 -18.19 11.26 4.77
CA LEU A 336 -18.25 11.55 6.21
C LEU A 336 -17.72 12.95 6.52
N PRO A 337 -18.45 13.78 7.25
CA PRO A 337 -18.02 15.12 7.62
C PRO A 337 -16.72 15.08 8.43
N GLY A 338 -15.75 15.95 8.08
CA GLY A 338 -14.47 16.03 8.79
C GLY A 338 -13.47 14.93 8.45
N LEU A 339 -13.80 14.08 7.46
CA LEU A 339 -12.92 13.01 6.97
C LEU A 339 -12.56 13.25 5.49
N TRP A 340 -11.26 13.30 5.20
CA TRP A 340 -10.69 13.42 3.85
C TRP A 340 -9.90 12.17 3.49
N ALA A 341 -9.65 11.98 2.20
CA ALA A 341 -8.76 10.93 1.73
C ALA A 341 -7.92 11.43 0.55
N ALA A 342 -6.67 10.95 0.44
CA ALA A 342 -5.75 11.33 -0.63
C ALA A 342 -4.80 10.19 -1.01
N GLY A 343 -4.38 10.19 -2.26
CA GLY A 343 -3.45 9.19 -2.81
C GLY A 343 -4.13 7.88 -3.14
N GLU A 344 -3.45 6.76 -2.87
CA GLU A 344 -3.89 5.43 -3.30
C GLU A 344 -5.24 5.01 -2.70
N THR A 345 -5.64 5.55 -1.55
CA THR A 345 -6.96 5.32 -0.94
C THR A 345 -8.13 5.77 -1.82
N CYS A 346 -7.88 6.76 -2.69
CA CYS A 346 -8.86 7.27 -3.67
C CYS A 346 -8.79 6.55 -5.02
N GLY A 347 -8.00 5.49 -5.12
CA GLY A 347 -7.68 4.72 -6.31
C GLY A 347 -6.22 4.88 -6.72
N VAL A 348 -5.60 3.78 -7.13
CA VAL A 348 -4.17 3.67 -7.42
C VAL A 348 -3.76 4.62 -8.55
N GLY A 349 -2.73 5.46 -8.31
CA GLY A 349 -2.32 6.47 -9.28
C GLY A 349 -0.86 6.89 -9.24
N GLY A 350 -0.10 6.37 -8.28
CA GLY A 350 1.33 6.62 -8.12
C GLY A 350 1.66 7.91 -7.35
N ALA A 351 2.94 8.07 -7.04
CA ALA A 351 3.43 9.08 -6.10
C ALA A 351 3.12 10.53 -6.53
N ASP A 352 3.22 10.86 -7.82
CA ASP A 352 2.96 12.22 -8.30
C ASP A 352 1.52 12.67 -8.08
N LEU A 353 0.56 11.75 -8.30
CA LEU A 353 -0.85 12.00 -8.01
C LEU A 353 -1.09 12.08 -6.51
N ALA A 354 -0.49 11.17 -5.75
CA ALA A 354 -0.59 11.14 -4.30
C ALA A 354 -0.11 12.47 -3.67
N ILE A 355 1.02 13.02 -4.11
CA ILE A 355 1.54 14.32 -3.67
C ILE A 355 0.55 15.45 -4.02
N ALA A 356 0.06 15.49 -5.26
CA ALA A 356 -0.89 16.53 -5.69
C ALA A 356 -2.21 16.46 -4.89
N GLU A 357 -2.70 15.27 -4.59
CA GLU A 357 -3.91 15.09 -3.79
C GLU A 357 -3.67 15.42 -2.31
N GLY A 358 -2.50 15.06 -1.76
CA GLY A 358 -2.14 15.47 -0.39
C GLY A 358 -2.12 16.98 -0.22
N GLU A 359 -1.47 17.71 -1.15
CA GLU A 359 -1.45 19.17 -1.15
C GLU A 359 -2.89 19.75 -1.28
N LEU A 360 -3.68 19.20 -2.19
CA LEU A 360 -5.08 19.64 -2.40
C LEU A 360 -5.95 19.42 -1.15
N ALA A 361 -5.82 18.26 -0.50
CA ALA A 361 -6.56 17.96 0.72
C ALA A 361 -6.22 18.94 1.86
N ALA A 362 -4.94 19.29 2.02
CA ALA A 362 -4.51 20.27 3.01
C ALA A 362 -5.16 21.65 2.78
N HIS A 363 -5.17 22.12 1.53
CA HIS A 363 -5.88 23.36 1.16
C HIS A 363 -7.38 23.29 1.45
N ALA A 364 -8.00 22.12 1.19
CA ALA A 364 -9.43 21.93 1.44
C ALA A 364 -9.77 21.93 2.94
N VAL A 365 -8.92 21.32 3.78
CA VAL A 365 -9.06 21.32 5.24
C VAL A 365 -8.88 22.75 5.79
N ALA A 366 -7.88 23.48 5.31
CA ALA A 366 -7.61 24.85 5.74
C ALA A 366 -8.65 25.87 5.23
N GLY A 367 -9.59 25.49 4.36
CA GLY A 367 -10.47 26.44 3.68
C GLY A 367 -9.74 27.42 2.76
N ALA A 368 -8.47 27.12 2.42
CA ALA A 368 -7.61 27.99 1.63
C ALA A 368 -7.87 27.86 0.13
N PRO A 369 -7.60 28.93 -0.65
CA PRO A 369 -7.74 28.89 -2.11
C PRO A 369 -6.75 27.89 -2.71
N VAL A 370 -7.18 27.17 -3.75
CA VAL A 370 -6.37 26.19 -4.48
C VAL A 370 -5.91 26.80 -5.80
N ARG A 371 -4.60 26.73 -6.10
CA ARG A 371 -4.07 27.17 -7.39
C ARG A 371 -4.62 26.31 -8.52
N SER A 372 -5.09 26.94 -9.59
CA SER A 372 -5.65 26.24 -10.77
C SER A 372 -4.66 25.26 -11.42
N ALA A 373 -3.35 25.52 -11.28
CA ALA A 373 -2.30 24.62 -11.75
C ALA A 373 -2.31 23.27 -11.01
N LEU A 374 -2.55 23.28 -9.69
CA LEU A 374 -2.65 22.05 -8.87
C LEU A 374 -3.88 21.23 -9.27
N LEU A 375 -5.03 21.88 -9.47
CA LEU A 375 -6.25 21.22 -9.93
C LEU A 375 -6.05 20.56 -11.31
N ARG A 376 -5.43 21.29 -12.27
CA ARG A 376 -5.12 20.74 -13.60
C ARG A 376 -4.12 19.58 -13.51
N ARG A 377 -3.08 19.70 -12.67
CA ARG A 377 -2.12 18.61 -12.44
C ARG A 377 -2.82 17.36 -11.92
N ARG A 378 -3.62 17.51 -10.87
CA ARG A 378 -4.40 16.40 -10.28
C ARG A 378 -5.31 15.75 -11.31
N SER A 379 -6.07 16.54 -12.09
CA SER A 379 -7.00 16.04 -13.11
C SER A 379 -6.30 15.20 -14.19
N ARG A 380 -5.16 15.68 -14.72
CA ARG A 380 -4.38 14.94 -15.73
C ARG A 380 -3.81 13.62 -15.18
N LEU A 381 -3.25 13.66 -13.96
CA LEU A 381 -2.69 12.48 -13.32
C LEU A 381 -3.77 11.47 -12.95
N ARG A 382 -4.96 11.90 -12.52
CA ARG A 382 -6.08 11.02 -12.24
C ARG A 382 -6.63 10.36 -13.50
N ALA A 383 -6.76 11.10 -14.60
CA ALA A 383 -7.15 10.53 -15.89
C ALA A 383 -6.14 9.46 -16.37
N PHE A 384 -4.85 9.70 -16.18
CA PHE A 384 -3.81 8.70 -16.49
C PHE A 384 -3.91 7.47 -15.57
N ALA A 385 -4.16 7.66 -14.28
CA ALA A 385 -4.34 6.58 -13.32
C ALA A 385 -5.54 5.69 -13.69
N GLU A 386 -6.65 6.27 -14.11
CA GLU A 386 -7.83 5.54 -14.56
C GLU A 386 -7.59 4.78 -15.88
N LEU A 387 -6.86 5.38 -16.81
CA LEU A 387 -6.42 4.70 -18.04
C LEU A 387 -5.53 3.51 -17.72
N MET A 388 -4.57 3.68 -16.82
CA MET A 388 -3.67 2.62 -16.36
C MET A 388 -4.45 1.48 -15.70
N ALA A 389 -5.38 1.81 -14.80
CA ALA A 389 -6.23 0.82 -14.14
C ALA A 389 -7.05 0.01 -15.17
N ALA A 390 -7.67 0.68 -16.15
CA ALA A 390 -8.43 0.02 -17.20
C ALA A 390 -7.55 -0.89 -18.09
N ALA A 391 -6.32 -0.45 -18.40
CA ALA A 391 -5.38 -1.21 -19.25
C ALA A 391 -4.84 -2.48 -18.57
N HIS A 392 -4.82 -2.52 -17.24
CA HIS A 392 -4.25 -3.62 -16.45
C HIS A 392 -5.29 -4.35 -15.58
N ARG A 393 -6.56 -4.23 -15.92
CA ARG A 393 -7.62 -4.99 -15.25
C ARG A 393 -7.40 -6.49 -15.43
N PRO A 394 -7.39 -7.29 -14.35
CA PRO A 394 -7.31 -8.74 -14.44
C PRO A 394 -8.48 -9.31 -15.26
N GLY A 395 -8.15 -10.20 -16.22
CA GLY A 395 -9.16 -10.95 -16.97
C GLY A 395 -9.79 -12.05 -16.11
N PRO A 396 -11.05 -12.44 -16.34
CA PRO A 396 -11.77 -13.41 -15.50
C PRO A 396 -11.15 -14.81 -15.53
N GLY A 397 -10.44 -15.16 -16.60
CA GLY A 397 -9.87 -16.49 -16.81
C GLY A 397 -8.65 -16.83 -15.94
N TRP A 398 -8.18 -15.93 -15.07
CA TRP A 398 -7.10 -16.25 -14.13
C TRP A 398 -7.49 -17.40 -13.20
N THR A 399 -8.78 -17.63 -12.94
CA THR A 399 -9.26 -18.74 -12.11
C THR A 399 -8.94 -20.11 -12.71
N GLU A 400 -8.72 -20.19 -14.02
CA GLU A 400 -8.30 -21.43 -14.69
C GLU A 400 -6.82 -21.79 -14.44
N TRP A 401 -6.03 -20.92 -13.81
CA TRP A 401 -4.68 -21.25 -13.34
C TRP A 401 -4.70 -22.14 -12.09
N LEU A 402 -5.83 -22.14 -11.38
CA LEU A 402 -5.97 -22.79 -10.08
C LEU A 402 -6.12 -24.31 -10.24
N ARG A 403 -5.61 -25.03 -9.24
CA ARG A 403 -5.87 -26.46 -9.03
C ARG A 403 -6.63 -26.64 -7.72
N PRO A 404 -7.31 -27.77 -7.52
CA PRO A 404 -8.04 -28.03 -6.28
C PRO A 404 -7.19 -27.88 -5.01
N ASP A 405 -5.91 -28.21 -5.07
CA ASP A 405 -4.92 -28.15 -3.98
C ASP A 405 -4.22 -26.78 -3.88
N THR A 406 -4.52 -25.82 -4.76
CA THR A 406 -3.91 -24.49 -4.71
C THR A 406 -4.44 -23.71 -3.51
N ASP A 407 -3.57 -23.28 -2.61
CA ASP A 407 -3.95 -22.41 -1.50
C ASP A 407 -4.46 -21.05 -2.02
N VAL A 408 -5.64 -20.66 -1.59
CA VAL A 408 -6.19 -19.31 -1.79
C VAL A 408 -5.89 -18.43 -0.59
N CYS A 409 -6.05 -18.95 0.61
CA CYS A 409 -5.71 -18.26 1.84
C CYS A 409 -4.42 -18.82 2.43
N ARG A 410 -3.30 -18.08 2.26
CA ARG A 410 -1.99 -18.47 2.77
C ARG A 410 -1.91 -18.55 4.30
N CYS A 411 -2.68 -17.69 5.01
CA CYS A 411 -2.62 -17.61 6.48
C CYS A 411 -3.32 -18.78 7.19
N GLU A 412 -4.40 -19.28 6.59
CA GLU A 412 -5.23 -20.36 7.12
C GLU A 412 -5.12 -21.64 6.27
N GLU A 413 -4.22 -21.63 5.26
CA GLU A 413 -3.94 -22.76 4.37
C GLU A 413 -5.21 -23.35 3.77
N VAL A 414 -6.09 -22.45 3.24
CA VAL A 414 -7.37 -22.87 2.64
C VAL A 414 -7.21 -23.04 1.14
N PRO A 415 -7.28 -24.27 0.61
CA PRO A 415 -7.18 -24.56 -0.80
C PRO A 415 -8.47 -24.25 -1.55
N VAL A 416 -8.37 -24.16 -2.88
CA VAL A 416 -9.51 -23.96 -3.80
C VAL A 416 -10.62 -24.97 -3.54
N ALA A 417 -10.29 -26.27 -3.37
CA ALA A 417 -11.29 -27.33 -3.16
C ALA A 417 -12.25 -27.04 -2.00
N LYS A 418 -11.75 -26.47 -0.88
CA LYS A 418 -12.62 -26.12 0.26
C LYS A 418 -13.52 -24.92 -0.04
N ILE A 419 -13.06 -23.99 -0.87
CA ILE A 419 -13.90 -22.84 -1.30
C ILE A 419 -14.97 -23.32 -2.26
N THR A 420 -14.62 -24.21 -3.20
CA THR A 420 -15.56 -24.81 -4.13
C THR A 420 -16.64 -25.62 -3.41
N GLU A 421 -16.26 -26.47 -2.46
CA GLU A 421 -17.18 -27.19 -1.58
C GLU A 421 -18.14 -26.24 -0.85
N ALA A 422 -17.61 -25.16 -0.26
CA ALA A 422 -18.45 -24.18 0.43
C ALA A 422 -19.47 -23.51 -0.49
N VAL A 423 -19.08 -23.23 -1.72
CA VAL A 423 -19.97 -22.56 -2.72
C VAL A 423 -20.98 -23.53 -3.32
N GLU A 424 -20.51 -24.69 -3.81
CA GLU A 424 -21.34 -25.61 -4.62
C GLU A 424 -22.18 -26.55 -3.76
N GLU A 425 -21.66 -27.01 -2.62
CA GLU A 425 -22.33 -27.98 -1.76
C GLU A 425 -23.02 -27.35 -0.55
N LEU A 426 -22.41 -26.30 0.05
CA LEU A 426 -22.94 -25.67 1.25
C LEU A 426 -23.68 -24.34 0.95
N GLY A 427 -23.78 -23.92 -0.31
CA GLY A 427 -24.57 -22.77 -0.74
C GLY A 427 -24.01 -21.40 -0.35
N ALA A 428 -22.70 -21.27 -0.17
CA ALA A 428 -22.05 -19.99 0.15
C ALA A 428 -22.09 -19.04 -1.07
N GLY A 429 -23.04 -18.14 -1.14
CA GLY A 429 -23.20 -17.18 -2.24
C GLY A 429 -22.40 -15.88 -2.09
N ASP A 430 -21.54 -15.72 -1.07
CA ASP A 430 -20.76 -14.52 -0.81
C ASP A 430 -19.47 -14.83 -0.03
N ALA A 431 -18.49 -13.90 -0.12
CA ALA A 431 -17.18 -14.06 0.52
C ALA A 431 -17.26 -14.18 2.05
N ARG A 432 -18.25 -13.56 2.70
CA ARG A 432 -18.43 -13.66 4.16
C ARG A 432 -18.87 -15.06 4.57
N THR A 433 -19.82 -15.65 3.86
CA THR A 433 -20.28 -17.02 4.11
C THR A 433 -19.16 -18.02 3.84
N VAL A 434 -18.40 -17.86 2.74
CA VAL A 434 -17.18 -18.65 2.50
C VAL A 434 -16.21 -18.55 3.65
N LYS A 435 -15.93 -17.34 4.14
CA LYS A 435 -15.05 -17.10 5.30
C LYS A 435 -15.52 -17.87 6.55
N LEU A 436 -16.82 -17.84 6.84
CA LEU A 436 -17.38 -18.53 8.02
C LEU A 436 -17.28 -20.05 7.91
N LEU A 437 -17.44 -20.63 6.72
CA LEU A 437 -17.38 -22.06 6.48
C LEU A 437 -15.94 -22.60 6.35
N THR A 438 -15.03 -21.80 5.78
CA THR A 438 -13.68 -22.27 5.44
C THR A 438 -12.56 -21.64 6.25
N ARG A 439 -12.81 -20.57 7.00
CA ARG A 439 -11.86 -19.67 7.67
C ARG A 439 -11.00 -18.81 6.71
N ALA A 440 -11.22 -18.89 5.39
CA ALA A 440 -10.50 -18.03 4.43
C ALA A 440 -10.68 -16.54 4.80
N GLY A 441 -9.58 -15.82 5.03
CA GLY A 441 -9.59 -14.42 5.45
C GLY A 441 -9.69 -14.19 6.97
N MET A 442 -9.65 -15.23 7.81
CA MET A 442 -9.59 -15.09 9.28
C MET A 442 -8.17 -14.95 9.82
N GLY A 443 -7.16 -15.28 9.02
CA GLY A 443 -5.77 -15.23 9.46
C GLY A 443 -5.23 -13.81 9.66
N TRP A 444 -3.94 -13.72 9.98
CA TRP A 444 -3.26 -12.48 10.37
C TRP A 444 -3.47 -11.29 9.41
N CYS A 445 -3.47 -11.54 8.08
CA CYS A 445 -3.70 -10.48 7.09
C CYS A 445 -5.16 -10.01 7.02
N GLN A 446 -6.07 -10.67 7.72
CA GLN A 446 -7.49 -10.33 7.75
C GLN A 446 -8.12 -10.24 6.34
N GLY A 447 -7.78 -11.17 5.43
CA GLY A 447 -8.33 -11.24 4.08
C GLY A 447 -7.72 -10.25 3.07
N ARG A 448 -6.76 -9.41 3.45
CA ARG A 448 -6.11 -8.46 2.51
C ARG A 448 -5.44 -9.16 1.34
N MET A 449 -4.90 -10.36 1.56
CA MET A 449 -4.28 -11.16 0.50
C MET A 449 -5.33 -11.96 -0.29
N CYS A 450 -6.18 -12.71 0.39
CA CYS A 450 -7.10 -13.67 -0.24
C CYS A 450 -8.49 -13.11 -0.56
N GLY A 451 -8.89 -11.99 0.06
CA GLY A 451 -10.27 -11.47 -0.07
C GLY A 451 -10.76 -11.30 -1.50
N PRO A 452 -10.01 -10.66 -2.41
CA PRO A 452 -10.41 -10.52 -3.81
C PRO A 452 -10.56 -11.86 -4.55
N ALA A 453 -9.65 -12.81 -4.27
CA ALA A 453 -9.72 -14.15 -4.86
C ALA A 453 -10.93 -14.93 -4.32
N VAL A 454 -11.19 -14.88 -3.02
CA VAL A 454 -12.36 -15.51 -2.39
C VAL A 454 -13.65 -14.90 -2.93
N ALA A 455 -13.74 -13.58 -3.06
CA ALA A 455 -14.91 -12.90 -3.63
C ALA A 455 -15.17 -13.32 -5.10
N CYS A 456 -14.10 -13.44 -5.88
CA CYS A 456 -14.21 -13.93 -7.27
C CYS A 456 -14.69 -15.38 -7.32
N LEU A 457 -14.13 -16.27 -6.51
CA LEU A 457 -14.47 -17.70 -6.48
C LEU A 457 -15.86 -17.97 -5.90
N SER A 458 -16.37 -17.10 -5.03
CA SER A 458 -17.74 -17.21 -4.50
C SER A 458 -18.82 -16.71 -5.47
N GLY A 459 -18.44 -16.23 -6.65
CA GLY A 459 -19.41 -15.68 -7.61
C GLY A 459 -20.02 -14.33 -7.20
N ALA A 460 -19.58 -13.77 -6.09
CA ALA A 460 -20.14 -12.54 -5.51
C ALA A 460 -19.81 -11.27 -6.32
N GLY A 461 -19.11 -11.37 -7.44
CA GLY A 461 -18.87 -10.35 -8.47
C GLY A 461 -18.20 -9.04 -8.03
N ASP A 462 -18.55 -8.52 -6.88
CA ASP A 462 -17.99 -7.30 -6.31
C ASP A 462 -17.36 -7.60 -4.94
N ALA A 463 -16.07 -7.29 -4.82
CA ALA A 463 -15.45 -7.16 -3.52
C ALA A 463 -16.12 -6.00 -2.79
N ARG A 464 -17.23 -6.25 -2.11
CA ARG A 464 -17.82 -5.25 -1.21
C ARG A 464 -16.74 -4.85 -0.20
N ALA A 465 -16.57 -3.55 -0.03
CA ALA A 465 -15.69 -3.03 1.01
C ALA A 465 -16.02 -3.73 2.33
N ASP A 466 -15.02 -4.34 2.94
CA ASP A 466 -15.19 -5.07 4.19
C ASP A 466 -15.49 -4.05 5.31
N SER A 467 -16.64 -4.20 5.95
CA SER A 467 -17.11 -3.36 7.05
C SER A 467 -16.74 -3.94 8.42
N ARG A 468 -15.49 -4.40 8.58
CA ARG A 468 -15.01 -4.92 9.85
C ARG A 468 -14.95 -3.83 10.91
N PRO A 469 -15.19 -4.16 12.19
CA PRO A 469 -15.12 -3.17 13.26
C PRO A 469 -13.69 -2.72 13.61
N LEU A 470 -12.66 -3.38 13.07
CA LEU A 470 -11.24 -3.08 13.29
C LEU A 470 -10.49 -3.08 11.96
N SER A 471 -9.73 -2.03 11.71
CA SER A 471 -8.97 -1.89 10.45
C SER A 471 -7.73 -2.78 10.38
N CYS A 472 -7.19 -3.25 11.50
CA CYS A 472 -6.06 -4.16 11.59
C CYS A 472 -6.13 -5.01 12.85
N PRO A 473 -5.36 -6.13 12.95
CA PRO A 473 -5.25 -6.90 14.18
C PRO A 473 -4.73 -6.06 15.34
N VAL A 474 -5.38 -6.18 16.49
CA VAL A 474 -5.05 -5.48 17.73
C VAL A 474 -5.03 -6.49 18.89
N PRO A 475 -4.06 -6.42 19.81
CA PRO A 475 -4.05 -7.27 21.01
C PRO A 475 -5.34 -7.11 21.83
N LEU A 476 -5.88 -8.21 22.37
CA LEU A 476 -7.09 -8.16 23.18
C LEU A 476 -6.97 -7.25 24.39
N SER A 477 -5.78 -7.12 24.98
CA SER A 477 -5.50 -6.18 26.06
C SER A 477 -5.79 -4.73 25.70
N GLN A 478 -5.58 -4.35 24.42
CA GLN A 478 -5.87 -3.00 23.94
C GLN A 478 -7.38 -2.78 23.74
N LEU A 479 -8.09 -3.82 23.32
CA LEU A 479 -9.57 -3.78 23.19
C LEU A 479 -10.25 -3.78 24.55
N ALA A 480 -9.80 -4.60 25.49
CA ALA A 480 -10.34 -4.68 26.85
C ALA A 480 -10.23 -3.35 27.60
N ALA A 481 -9.18 -2.59 27.32
CA ALA A 481 -9.00 -1.27 27.92
C ALA A 481 -9.92 -0.19 27.31
N GLY A 482 -10.72 -0.51 26.30
CA GLY A 482 -11.65 0.37 25.60
C GLY A 482 -11.02 1.57 24.90
N PRO A 483 -11.68 2.18 23.92
CA PRO A 483 -11.30 3.50 23.46
C PRO A 483 -11.67 4.50 24.56
N GLY A 484 -10.68 4.87 25.39
CA GLY A 484 -10.76 6.05 26.25
C GLY A 484 -11.85 6.12 27.33
N THR A 485 -12.51 5.04 27.73
CA THR A 485 -13.31 5.03 28.96
C THR A 485 -12.38 4.90 30.15
N GLY A 486 -11.89 6.04 30.62
CA GLY A 486 -11.36 6.16 31.96
C GLY A 486 -12.49 5.90 32.97
N LEU A 487 -12.84 4.64 33.22
CA LEU A 487 -13.49 4.28 34.46
C LEU A 487 -12.45 4.40 35.57
N PRO A 488 -12.71 5.18 36.63
CA PRO A 488 -11.84 5.15 37.80
C PRO A 488 -11.83 3.72 38.37
N PRO A 489 -10.71 3.25 38.93
CA PRO A 489 -10.69 1.98 39.62
C PRO A 489 -11.68 2.04 40.78
N SER A 490 -12.57 1.05 40.83
CA SER A 490 -13.50 0.80 41.95
C SER A 490 -12.72 0.50 43.23
#